data_a8d4971adad806505cbc53cb6f3d5a95
#
_entry.id   a8d4971adad806505cbc53cb6f3d5a95
#
_cell.length_a   1.000
_cell.length_b   1.000
_cell.length_c   1.000
_cell.angle_alpha   90.00
_cell.angle_beta   90.00
_cell.angle_gamma   90.00
#
_symmetry.space_group_name_H-M   'P 1'
#
loop_
_entity.id
_entity.type
_entity.pdbx_description
1 polymer ?
#
loop_
_entity_poly.entity_id
_entity_poly.type
_entity_poly.pdbx_seq_one_letter_code
_entity_poly.pdbx_strand_id
1 'polypeptide(L)'
;YLFKRGNHSSPSAEPTLPGEMEIINSKVSVGIEPNNPDLPSSGRRLAYARHLTSDQHPLLARVMVNRIWYHHFGRSFVNSLGDFGQLGERPTHPKLLDWLSREFIESGWDVKHIHRLILNSYTYQQQSGRSPTLDQMDPDNRMYARQSVRRLESEVIRDAVIAVSGQGNNAMFGEAVPVMEDGVGQIVLGKENLDGERKPVSGNELGADEHRRSIYIQVRRSRPLAVLETFDVPSVAPNCTRRSDSNVAPQALLLMNSEFIEKYSELFAEHIQTHGGETIEQQIGYAWQRAYGQPLPDGYMTELLNFLTLQKEELKQTDSSMSQEAADQTALAMFCQALLGANQFIYVD
;
A
#
# COMPACT_ATOMS: atom_id res chain seq x y z
N TYR A 1 39.45 8.45 6.41
CA TYR A 1 40.02 8.40 7.76
C TYR A 1 38.98 7.96 8.77
N LEU A 2 39.36 7.18 9.75
CA LEU A 2 38.56 6.93 10.94
C LEU A 2 38.56 8.19 11.83
N PHE A 3 37.38 8.64 12.28
CA PHE A 3 37.28 9.78 13.17
C PHE A 3 37.27 9.31 14.63
N LYS A 4 38.21 9.81 15.46
CA LYS A 4 38.21 9.50 16.88
C LYS A 4 36.89 9.96 17.52
N ARG A 5 36.12 9.02 18.08
CA ARG A 5 34.79 9.25 18.67
C ARG A 5 33.81 10.00 17.73
N GLY A 6 33.92 9.80 16.39
CA GLY A 6 33.08 10.46 15.41
C GLY A 6 33.41 11.95 15.17
N ASN A 7 34.43 12.50 15.79
CA ASN A 7 34.83 13.90 15.62
C ASN A 7 35.60 14.10 14.30
N HIS A 8 35.02 14.79 13.34
CA HIS A 8 35.58 15.09 12.03
C HIS A 8 36.89 15.89 12.11
N SER A 9 37.12 16.67 13.17
CA SER A 9 38.32 17.43 13.41
C SER A 9 39.49 16.60 13.99
N SER A 10 39.23 15.31 14.26
CA SER A 10 40.25 14.40 14.85
C SER A 10 40.33 13.10 14.03
N PRO A 11 40.82 13.17 12.76
CA PRO A 11 40.96 11.99 11.92
C PRO A 11 42.12 11.11 12.42
N SER A 12 42.09 9.81 12.09
CA SER A 12 43.24 8.90 12.26
C SER A 12 44.36 9.29 11.31
N ALA A 13 45.59 8.80 11.60
CA ALA A 13 46.75 9.07 10.76
C ALA A 13 46.65 8.43 9.36
N GLU A 14 45.95 7.29 9.26
CA GLU A 14 45.84 6.53 8.02
C GLU A 14 44.48 6.70 7.36
N PRO A 15 44.40 6.88 6.02
CA PRO A 15 43.15 6.91 5.30
C PRO A 15 42.47 5.54 5.28
N THR A 16 41.17 5.51 5.49
CA THR A 16 40.37 4.31 5.29
C THR A 16 40.06 4.14 3.81
N LEU A 17 40.46 3.00 3.27
CA LEU A 17 40.15 2.65 1.87
C LEU A 17 38.65 2.33 1.70
N PRO A 18 38.09 2.56 0.51
CA PRO A 18 36.72 2.16 0.21
C PRO A 18 36.59 0.63 0.22
N GLY A 19 35.58 0.13 0.87
CA GLY A 19 35.34 -1.31 1.01
C GLY A 19 33.96 -1.59 1.63
N GLU A 20 33.70 -2.84 1.81
CA GLU A 20 32.53 -3.32 2.55
C GLU A 20 32.97 -3.83 3.94
N MET A 21 31.98 -4.03 4.83
CA MET A 21 32.25 -4.60 6.15
C MET A 21 32.82 -6.02 6.00
N GLU A 22 33.95 -6.32 6.68
CA GLU A 22 34.63 -7.60 6.59
C GLU A 22 33.74 -8.80 6.95
N ILE A 23 32.81 -8.62 7.86
CA ILE A 23 31.87 -9.68 8.27
C ILE A 23 30.95 -10.14 7.15
N ILE A 24 30.63 -9.26 6.19
CA ILE A 24 29.83 -9.61 5.01
C ILE A 24 30.74 -10.22 3.93
N ASN A 25 31.98 -9.81 3.90
CA ASN A 25 32.94 -10.06 2.83
C ASN A 25 33.95 -11.19 3.14
N SER A 26 33.62 -12.09 4.07
CA SER A 26 34.54 -13.12 4.57
C SER A 26 35.12 -14.06 3.50
N LYS A 27 34.58 -14.08 2.28
CA LYS A 27 35.04 -14.98 1.20
C LYS A 27 35.60 -14.27 -0.03
N VAL A 28 35.30 -13.01 -0.27
CA VAL A 28 35.73 -12.27 -1.46
C VAL A 28 36.04 -10.83 -1.07
N SER A 29 37.27 -10.41 -1.13
CA SER A 29 37.64 -9.01 -0.95
C SER A 29 37.13 -8.19 -2.13
N VAL A 30 36.29 -7.21 -1.87
CA VAL A 30 35.83 -6.26 -2.90
C VAL A 30 36.89 -5.20 -3.06
N GLY A 31 37.69 -5.31 -4.10
CA GLY A 31 38.64 -4.27 -4.51
C GLY A 31 37.88 -3.07 -5.12
N ILE A 32 37.43 -2.15 -4.28
CA ILE A 32 36.94 -0.86 -4.77
C ILE A 32 38.13 0.08 -4.87
N GLU A 33 38.53 0.39 -6.10
CA GLU A 33 39.63 1.33 -6.31
C GLU A 33 39.25 2.73 -5.80
N PRO A 34 40.17 3.43 -5.11
CA PRO A 34 39.92 4.77 -4.61
C PRO A 34 39.56 5.79 -5.71
N ASN A 35 40.08 5.59 -6.91
CA ASN A 35 39.78 6.40 -8.07
C ASN A 35 39.95 5.60 -9.36
N ASN A 36 38.96 5.67 -10.26
CA ASN A 36 39.05 5.10 -11.59
C ASN A 36 39.32 6.21 -12.60
N PRO A 37 40.50 6.27 -13.25
CA PRO A 37 40.84 7.34 -14.18
C PRO A 37 40.03 7.34 -15.47
N ASP A 38 39.43 6.20 -15.82
CA ASP A 38 38.63 6.06 -17.06
C ASP A 38 37.19 6.61 -16.95
N LEU A 39 36.82 7.08 -15.76
CA LEU A 39 35.47 7.57 -15.48
C LEU A 39 35.50 9.07 -15.14
N PRO A 40 34.44 9.83 -15.46
CA PRO A 40 34.31 11.25 -15.09
C PRO A 40 34.14 11.47 -13.57
N SER A 41 34.10 10.40 -12.79
CA SER A 41 34.03 10.40 -11.32
C SER A 41 34.96 9.32 -10.76
N SER A 42 35.11 9.26 -9.43
CA SER A 42 35.96 8.22 -8.80
C SER A 42 35.54 6.76 -9.10
N GLY A 43 34.35 6.54 -9.64
CA GLY A 43 33.83 5.20 -9.95
C GLY A 43 33.39 4.36 -8.74
N ARG A 44 33.65 4.79 -7.50
CA ARG A 44 33.42 4.01 -6.26
C ARG A 44 31.96 3.54 -6.10
N ARG A 45 30.99 4.44 -6.37
CA ARG A 45 29.56 4.07 -6.27
C ARG A 45 29.17 2.99 -7.27
N LEU A 46 29.68 3.08 -8.49
CA LEU A 46 29.43 2.09 -9.53
C LEU A 46 30.05 0.74 -9.17
N ALA A 47 31.29 0.74 -8.70
CA ALA A 47 31.98 -0.47 -8.26
C ALA A 47 31.24 -1.14 -7.09
N TYR A 48 30.79 -0.38 -6.11
CA TYR A 48 30.00 -0.89 -4.99
C TYR A 48 28.63 -1.42 -5.43
N ALA A 49 27.93 -0.70 -6.31
CA ALA A 49 26.65 -1.16 -6.86
C ALA A 49 26.80 -2.49 -7.60
N ARG A 50 27.83 -2.64 -8.43
CA ARG A 50 28.14 -3.89 -9.13
C ARG A 50 28.44 -5.04 -8.17
N HIS A 51 29.15 -4.76 -7.07
CA HIS A 51 29.38 -5.75 -6.04
C HIS A 51 28.07 -6.17 -5.35
N LEU A 52 27.24 -5.22 -4.92
CA LEU A 52 25.95 -5.51 -4.28
C LEU A 52 25.04 -6.38 -5.14
N THR A 53 25.06 -6.18 -6.47
CA THR A 53 24.23 -6.92 -7.42
C THR A 53 24.95 -8.14 -8.02
N SER A 54 26.13 -8.49 -7.53
CA SER A 54 26.82 -9.71 -7.94
C SER A 54 26.21 -10.94 -7.28
N ASP A 55 26.53 -12.12 -7.82
CA ASP A 55 26.17 -13.42 -7.24
C ASP A 55 26.94 -13.74 -5.95
N GLN A 56 27.98 -12.96 -5.65
CA GLN A 56 28.83 -13.12 -4.47
C GLN A 56 28.29 -12.41 -3.23
N HIS A 57 27.41 -11.41 -3.39
CA HIS A 57 26.88 -10.67 -2.25
C HIS A 57 25.81 -11.48 -1.51
N PRO A 58 26.00 -11.82 -0.21
CA PRO A 58 25.17 -12.81 0.47
C PRO A 58 23.77 -12.32 0.86
N LEU A 59 23.55 -11.00 0.96
CA LEU A 59 22.36 -10.45 1.61
C LEU A 59 21.37 -9.78 0.66
N LEU A 60 21.81 -9.04 -0.37
CA LEU A 60 20.94 -8.15 -1.10
C LEU A 60 19.74 -8.88 -1.74
N ALA A 61 20.00 -9.99 -2.45
CA ALA A 61 18.95 -10.79 -3.06
C ALA A 61 18.00 -11.39 -2.02
N ARG A 62 18.54 -11.92 -0.89
CA ARG A 62 17.73 -12.46 0.21
C ARG A 62 16.82 -11.40 0.83
N VAL A 63 17.33 -10.20 1.06
CA VAL A 63 16.55 -9.09 1.63
C VAL A 63 15.42 -8.68 0.67
N MET A 64 15.72 -8.55 -0.63
CA MET A 64 14.72 -8.19 -1.63
C MET A 64 13.62 -9.24 -1.75
N VAL A 65 13.98 -10.50 -1.91
CA VAL A 65 13.04 -11.60 -2.00
C VAL A 65 12.19 -11.74 -0.72
N ASN A 66 12.82 -11.60 0.45
CA ASN A 66 12.12 -11.64 1.72
C ASN A 66 11.08 -10.52 1.87
N ARG A 67 11.36 -9.30 1.35
CA ARG A 67 10.41 -8.19 1.29
C ARG A 67 9.29 -8.44 0.29
N ILE A 68 9.61 -8.94 -0.91
CA ILE A 68 8.59 -9.31 -1.91
C ILE A 68 7.64 -10.35 -1.30
N TRP A 69 8.17 -11.38 -0.65
CA TRP A 69 7.39 -12.40 0.04
C TRP A 69 6.49 -11.80 1.13
N TYR A 70 7.03 -10.89 1.95
CA TYR A 70 6.25 -10.18 2.98
C TYR A 70 5.03 -9.45 2.39
N HIS A 71 5.21 -8.76 1.26
CA HIS A 71 4.10 -8.05 0.62
C HIS A 71 3.04 -8.99 0.04
N HIS A 72 3.37 -10.24 -0.27
CA HIS A 72 2.39 -11.24 -0.70
C HIS A 72 1.65 -11.91 0.46
N PHE A 73 2.36 -12.26 1.53
CA PHE A 73 1.82 -13.10 2.59
C PHE A 73 1.58 -12.37 3.93
N GLY A 74 1.95 -11.09 4.04
CA GLY A 74 1.87 -10.33 5.30
C GLY A 74 2.90 -10.76 6.36
N ARG A 75 3.61 -11.87 6.13
CA ARG A 75 4.71 -12.41 6.92
C ARG A 75 5.84 -12.86 6.02
N SER A 76 7.08 -12.68 6.46
CA SER A 76 8.26 -13.07 5.69
C SER A 76 8.99 -14.26 6.30
N PHE A 77 9.93 -14.85 5.56
CA PHE A 77 10.79 -15.91 6.08
C PHE A 77 11.63 -15.44 7.26
N VAL A 78 12.24 -14.24 7.13
CA VAL A 78 12.92 -13.51 8.19
C VAL A 78 12.03 -12.33 8.56
N ASN A 79 11.28 -12.45 9.66
CA ASN A 79 10.25 -11.47 9.99
C ASN A 79 10.82 -10.14 10.56
N SER A 80 12.10 -10.14 10.96
CA SER A 80 12.88 -8.92 11.21
C SER A 80 13.38 -8.33 9.89
N LEU A 81 12.49 -7.64 9.12
CA LEU A 81 12.74 -7.18 7.74
C LEU A 81 13.98 -6.26 7.60
N GLY A 82 14.35 -5.55 8.64
CA GLY A 82 15.50 -4.64 8.69
C GLY A 82 16.74 -5.25 9.31
N ASP A 83 16.68 -6.48 9.84
CA ASP A 83 17.79 -7.11 10.54
C ASP A 83 17.95 -8.59 10.13
N PHE A 84 18.98 -8.85 9.34
CA PHE A 84 19.42 -10.18 8.92
C PHE A 84 20.68 -10.63 9.68
N GLY A 85 21.03 -9.92 10.74
CA GLY A 85 22.16 -10.21 11.59
C GLY A 85 21.84 -11.20 12.72
N GLN A 86 22.73 -11.27 13.72
CA GLN A 86 22.61 -12.21 14.85
C GLN A 86 21.42 -11.90 15.77
N LEU A 87 20.97 -10.64 15.82
CA LEU A 87 19.81 -10.21 16.62
C LEU A 87 18.51 -10.36 15.86
N GLY A 88 18.56 -10.58 14.53
CA GLY A 88 17.40 -10.83 13.70
C GLY A 88 16.82 -12.23 13.89
N GLU A 89 15.59 -12.41 13.41
CA GLU A 89 14.94 -13.72 13.40
C GLU A 89 15.63 -14.65 12.40
N ARG A 90 15.70 -15.95 12.75
CA ARG A 90 16.14 -16.96 11.79
C ARG A 90 15.06 -17.24 10.75
N PRO A 91 15.43 -17.49 9.48
CA PRO A 91 14.45 -17.79 8.45
C PRO A 91 13.67 -19.06 8.76
N THR A 92 12.34 -19.03 8.60
CA THR A 92 11.47 -20.20 8.77
C THR A 92 11.72 -21.25 7.70
N HIS A 93 12.04 -20.82 6.47
CA HIS A 93 12.25 -21.67 5.29
C HIS A 93 13.58 -21.30 4.59
N PRO A 94 14.74 -21.61 5.19
CA PRO A 94 16.05 -21.14 4.67
C PRO A 94 16.34 -21.64 3.24
N LYS A 95 15.98 -22.88 2.92
CA LYS A 95 16.21 -23.44 1.57
C LYS A 95 15.35 -22.76 0.50
N LEU A 96 14.11 -22.39 0.83
CA LEU A 96 13.22 -21.67 -0.09
C LEU A 96 13.70 -20.23 -0.29
N LEU A 97 14.11 -19.56 0.77
CA LEU A 97 14.70 -18.22 0.68
C LEU A 97 15.95 -18.23 -0.21
N ASP A 98 16.83 -19.21 -0.03
CA ASP A 98 18.05 -19.33 -0.83
C ASP A 98 17.74 -19.63 -2.30
N TRP A 99 16.79 -20.52 -2.58
CA TRP A 99 16.37 -20.84 -3.93
C TRP A 99 15.75 -19.63 -4.65
N LEU A 100 14.77 -18.96 -4.04
CA LEU A 100 14.16 -17.76 -4.60
C LEU A 100 15.19 -16.63 -4.81
N SER A 101 16.18 -16.50 -3.93
CA SER A 101 17.25 -15.50 -4.08
C SER A 101 18.15 -15.80 -5.26
N ARG A 102 18.42 -17.08 -5.53
CA ARG A 102 19.17 -17.51 -6.71
C ARG A 102 18.38 -17.25 -7.98
N GLU A 103 17.10 -17.65 -8.02
CA GLU A 103 16.18 -17.35 -9.13
C GLU A 103 16.14 -15.86 -9.45
N PHE A 104 16.12 -15.01 -8.41
CA PHE A 104 16.11 -13.56 -8.59
C PHE A 104 17.40 -13.05 -9.26
N ILE A 105 18.56 -13.56 -8.85
CA ILE A 105 19.85 -13.22 -9.49
C ILE A 105 19.92 -13.76 -10.93
N GLU A 106 19.60 -15.04 -11.14
CA GLU A 106 19.69 -15.72 -12.43
C GLU A 106 18.72 -15.17 -13.47
N SER A 107 17.55 -14.68 -13.03
CA SER A 107 16.60 -13.96 -13.90
C SER A 107 17.03 -12.53 -14.27
N GLY A 108 18.23 -12.08 -13.85
CA GLY A 108 18.70 -10.71 -14.07
C GLY A 108 18.01 -9.67 -13.17
N TRP A 109 17.65 -10.03 -11.96
CA TRP A 109 16.95 -9.17 -10.98
C TRP A 109 15.54 -8.81 -11.46
N ASP A 110 14.85 -9.72 -12.15
CA ASP A 110 13.47 -9.52 -12.61
C ASP A 110 12.47 -9.69 -11.46
N VAL A 111 12.05 -8.55 -10.89
CA VAL A 111 11.03 -8.51 -9.83
C VAL A 111 9.72 -9.15 -10.27
N LYS A 112 9.32 -8.96 -11.55
CA LYS A 112 8.08 -9.55 -12.08
C LYS A 112 8.16 -11.07 -12.18
N HIS A 113 9.35 -11.62 -12.43
CA HIS A 113 9.57 -13.06 -12.42
C HIS A 113 9.26 -13.67 -11.05
N ILE A 114 9.79 -13.06 -9.97
CA ILE A 114 9.50 -13.50 -8.60
C ILE A 114 8.02 -13.38 -8.25
N HIS A 115 7.36 -12.28 -8.63
CA HIS A 115 5.91 -12.16 -8.45
C HIS A 115 5.15 -13.29 -9.13
N ARG A 116 5.48 -13.63 -10.40
CA ARG A 116 4.82 -14.73 -11.12
C ARG A 116 5.04 -16.09 -10.44
N LEU A 117 6.25 -16.36 -9.96
CA LEU A 117 6.55 -17.60 -9.23
C LEU A 117 5.69 -17.72 -7.98
N ILE A 118 5.57 -16.65 -7.20
CA ILE A 118 4.76 -16.63 -5.97
C ILE A 118 3.28 -16.79 -6.30
N LEU A 119 2.73 -15.98 -7.21
CA LEU A 119 1.31 -15.98 -7.56
C LEU A 119 0.83 -17.33 -8.15
N ASN A 120 1.69 -18.03 -8.89
CA ASN A 120 1.39 -19.33 -9.45
C ASN A 120 1.61 -20.50 -8.48
N SER A 121 2.08 -20.23 -7.26
CA SER A 121 2.29 -21.30 -6.27
C SER A 121 0.98 -21.71 -5.60
N TYR A 122 0.84 -23.00 -5.29
CA TYR A 122 -0.26 -23.49 -4.48
C TYR A 122 -0.34 -22.82 -3.10
N THR A 123 0.82 -22.42 -2.55
CA THR A 123 0.88 -21.71 -1.28
C THR A 123 0.16 -20.38 -1.32
N TYR A 124 0.27 -19.62 -2.43
CA TYR A 124 -0.42 -18.36 -2.59
C TYR A 124 -1.92 -18.53 -2.88
N GLN A 125 -2.29 -19.60 -3.57
CA GLN A 125 -3.67 -19.88 -4.00
C GLN A 125 -4.51 -20.60 -2.93
N GLN A 126 -4.00 -20.74 -1.71
CA GLN A 126 -4.75 -21.31 -0.60
C GLN A 126 -5.85 -20.37 -0.11
N GLN A 127 -6.91 -20.95 0.43
CA GLN A 127 -7.95 -20.19 1.12
C GLN A 127 -7.45 -19.67 2.48
N SER A 128 -8.09 -18.63 3.00
CA SER A 128 -7.82 -18.04 4.32
C SER A 128 -8.50 -18.78 5.49
N GLY A 129 -9.28 -19.80 5.19
CA GLY A 129 -10.08 -20.55 6.16
C GLY A 129 -9.27 -21.02 7.38
N ARG A 130 -9.76 -20.71 8.57
CA ARG A 130 -9.16 -21.14 9.84
C ARG A 130 -9.74 -22.48 10.29
N SER A 131 -8.92 -23.29 10.94
CA SER A 131 -9.37 -24.50 11.62
C SER A 131 -8.77 -24.58 13.02
N PRO A 132 -9.50 -25.11 14.02
CA PRO A 132 -8.96 -25.25 15.38
C PRO A 132 -7.63 -26.00 15.45
N THR A 133 -7.46 -27.02 14.60
CA THR A 133 -6.22 -27.81 14.55
C THR A 133 -5.04 -26.99 14.04
N LEU A 134 -5.21 -26.24 12.93
CA LEU A 134 -4.16 -25.40 12.40
C LEU A 134 -3.83 -24.24 13.35
N ASP A 135 -4.85 -23.67 14.00
CA ASP A 135 -4.64 -22.59 14.97
C ASP A 135 -3.89 -23.03 16.22
N GLN A 136 -4.04 -24.31 16.64
CA GLN A 136 -3.23 -24.88 17.73
C GLN A 136 -1.80 -25.19 17.31
N MET A 137 -1.60 -25.70 16.08
CA MET A 137 -0.27 -26.13 15.61
C MET A 137 0.60 -24.94 15.14
N ASP A 138 0.00 -23.98 14.45
CA ASP A 138 0.69 -22.82 13.87
C ASP A 138 -0.21 -21.56 13.94
N PRO A 139 -0.41 -20.99 15.14
CA PRO A 139 -1.28 -19.84 15.33
C PRO A 139 -0.86 -18.63 14.49
N ASP A 140 0.44 -18.44 14.32
CA ASP A 140 1.03 -17.33 13.58
C ASP A 140 1.16 -17.58 12.07
N ASN A 141 0.66 -18.73 11.56
CA ASN A 141 0.80 -19.13 10.16
C ASN A 141 2.25 -19.06 9.62
N ARG A 142 3.21 -19.50 10.44
CA ARG A 142 4.64 -19.49 10.08
C ARG A 142 4.99 -20.49 8.98
N MET A 143 4.16 -21.54 8.84
CA MET A 143 4.33 -22.58 7.83
C MET A 143 3.52 -22.31 6.55
N TYR A 144 2.84 -21.17 6.47
CA TYR A 144 2.02 -20.79 5.32
C TYR A 144 0.97 -21.84 4.93
N ALA A 145 0.30 -22.43 5.95
CA ALA A 145 -0.71 -23.46 5.75
C ALA A 145 -2.07 -22.91 5.28
N ARG A 146 -2.26 -21.61 5.29
CA ARG A 146 -3.43 -20.87 4.79
C ARG A 146 -3.00 -19.50 4.29
N GLN A 147 -3.85 -18.83 3.52
CA GLN A 147 -3.66 -17.40 3.24
C GLN A 147 -3.97 -16.58 4.50
N SER A 148 -3.22 -15.51 4.71
CA SER A 148 -3.44 -14.64 5.87
C SER A 148 -4.39 -13.51 5.49
N VAL A 149 -5.49 -13.36 6.24
CA VAL A 149 -6.34 -12.17 6.14
C VAL A 149 -5.52 -10.95 6.58
N ARG A 150 -5.52 -9.91 5.77
CA ARG A 150 -4.76 -8.69 6.05
C ARG A 150 -5.49 -7.45 5.56
N ARG A 151 -5.31 -6.35 6.28
CA ARG A 151 -5.80 -5.05 5.82
C ARG A 151 -4.99 -4.58 4.61
N LEU A 152 -5.66 -3.93 3.67
CA LEU A 152 -5.01 -3.22 2.58
C LEU A 152 -4.18 -2.04 3.10
N GLU A 153 -3.08 -1.73 2.43
CA GLU A 153 -2.27 -0.55 2.72
C GLU A 153 -3.04 0.73 2.37
N SER A 154 -2.75 1.83 3.04
CA SER A 154 -3.47 3.10 2.92
C SER A 154 -3.62 3.59 1.48
N GLU A 155 -2.55 3.49 0.68
CA GLU A 155 -2.56 3.87 -0.73
C GLU A 155 -3.48 2.97 -1.56
N VAL A 156 -3.52 1.68 -1.23
CA VAL A 156 -4.38 0.71 -1.92
C VAL A 156 -5.84 0.95 -1.58
N ILE A 157 -6.17 1.27 -0.31
CA ILE A 157 -7.54 1.62 0.11
C ILE A 157 -8.04 2.82 -0.68
N ARG A 158 -7.26 3.92 -0.70
CA ARG A 158 -7.64 5.11 -1.46
C ARG A 158 -7.79 4.81 -2.95
N ASP A 159 -6.84 4.13 -3.54
CA ASP A 159 -6.86 3.79 -4.97
C ASP A 159 -8.02 2.85 -5.31
N ALA A 160 -8.38 1.92 -4.43
CA ALA A 160 -9.54 1.05 -4.60
C ALA A 160 -10.86 1.83 -4.57
N VAL A 161 -11.05 2.76 -3.62
CA VAL A 161 -12.22 3.64 -3.56
C VAL A 161 -12.40 4.40 -4.88
N ILE A 162 -11.32 5.00 -5.40
CA ILE A 162 -11.35 5.73 -6.67
C ILE A 162 -11.63 4.79 -7.86
N ALA A 163 -11.04 3.61 -7.87
CA ALA A 163 -11.21 2.66 -8.97
C ALA A 163 -12.64 2.11 -9.07
N VAL A 164 -13.25 1.74 -7.93
CA VAL A 164 -14.61 1.20 -7.93
C VAL A 164 -15.65 2.25 -8.29
N SER A 165 -15.40 3.52 -7.96
CA SER A 165 -16.28 4.65 -8.37
C SER A 165 -16.22 4.96 -9.88
N GLY A 166 -15.34 4.29 -10.63
CA GLY A 166 -15.19 4.53 -12.06
C GLY A 166 -14.32 5.74 -12.43
N GLN A 167 -13.73 6.43 -11.44
CA GLN A 167 -12.98 7.67 -11.66
C GLN A 167 -11.47 7.48 -11.86
N GLY A 168 -10.95 6.25 -11.73
CA GLY A 168 -9.53 5.96 -11.71
C GLY A 168 -8.75 6.55 -12.90
N ASN A 169 -7.77 7.40 -12.62
CA ASN A 169 -6.84 7.95 -13.60
C ASN A 169 -5.51 7.20 -13.57
N ASN A 170 -5.24 6.42 -14.61
CA ASN A 170 -4.03 5.60 -14.77
C ASN A 170 -2.86 6.33 -15.44
N ALA A 171 -2.92 7.66 -15.61
CA ALA A 171 -1.84 8.44 -16.18
C ALA A 171 -0.55 8.24 -15.35
N MET A 172 0.51 7.88 -16.05
CA MET A 172 1.83 7.67 -15.46
C MET A 172 2.72 8.88 -15.67
N PHE A 173 3.70 9.05 -14.75
CA PHE A 173 4.69 10.13 -14.78
C PHE A 173 4.09 11.52 -14.54
N GLY A 174 4.87 12.56 -14.77
CA GLY A 174 4.48 13.95 -14.56
C GLY A 174 4.75 14.46 -13.15
N GLU A 175 4.20 15.62 -12.83
CA GLU A 175 4.35 16.26 -11.52
C GLU A 175 3.57 15.53 -10.43
N ALA A 176 4.03 15.64 -9.19
CA ALA A 176 3.33 15.12 -8.04
C ALA A 176 2.03 15.90 -7.78
N VAL A 177 0.97 15.17 -7.42
CA VAL A 177 -0.32 15.78 -7.05
C VAL A 177 -0.16 16.51 -5.71
N PRO A 178 -0.39 17.84 -5.67
CA PRO A 178 -0.11 18.63 -4.48
C PRO A 178 -1.13 18.38 -3.37
N VAL A 179 -0.69 18.65 -2.13
CA VAL A 179 -1.51 18.60 -0.93
C VAL A 179 -1.56 19.98 -0.28
N MET A 180 -2.70 20.31 0.34
CA MET A 180 -2.93 21.57 1.06
C MET A 180 -3.65 21.31 2.38
N GLU A 181 -3.69 22.31 3.25
CA GLU A 181 -4.52 22.30 4.43
C GLU A 181 -5.89 22.92 4.10
N ASP A 182 -6.96 22.25 4.49
CA ASP A 182 -8.33 22.75 4.32
C ASP A 182 -8.74 23.74 5.42
N GLY A 183 -9.99 24.18 5.41
CA GLY A 183 -10.52 25.15 6.37
C GLY A 183 -10.62 24.65 7.82
N VAL A 184 -10.49 23.35 8.07
CA VAL A 184 -10.56 22.71 9.40
C VAL A 184 -9.21 22.11 9.85
N GLY A 185 -8.16 22.31 9.07
CA GLY A 185 -6.81 21.86 9.41
C GLY A 185 -6.48 20.44 8.93
N GLN A 186 -7.31 19.81 8.09
CA GLN A 186 -6.99 18.52 7.50
C GLN A 186 -6.12 18.69 6.23
N ILE A 187 -5.23 17.77 6.01
CA ILE A 187 -4.43 17.74 4.79
C ILE A 187 -5.19 16.96 3.72
N VAL A 188 -5.59 17.69 2.68
CA VAL A 188 -6.36 17.20 1.53
C VAL A 188 -5.60 17.44 0.23
N LEU A 189 -6.10 16.90 -0.89
CA LEU A 189 -5.54 17.21 -2.21
C LEU A 189 -5.92 18.64 -2.60
N GLY A 190 -4.95 19.37 -3.16
CA GLY A 190 -5.20 20.74 -3.62
C GLY A 190 -3.93 21.59 -3.71
N LYS A 191 -4.06 22.77 -4.30
CA LYS A 191 -2.97 23.72 -4.47
C LYS A 191 -3.03 24.81 -3.40
N GLU A 192 -1.91 25.11 -2.78
CA GLU A 192 -1.74 26.21 -1.83
C GLU A 192 -0.73 27.23 -2.33
N ASN A 193 -0.82 28.46 -1.86
CA ASN A 193 0.24 29.45 -2.07
C ASN A 193 1.54 28.97 -1.39
N LEU A 194 2.66 29.20 -2.08
CA LEU A 194 4.00 28.91 -1.53
C LEU A 194 4.56 30.07 -0.69
N ASP A 195 3.74 31.11 -0.45
CA ASP A 195 4.05 32.18 0.50
C ASP A 195 3.99 31.67 1.95
N GLY A 196 4.35 32.52 2.89
CA GLY A 196 4.39 32.15 4.32
C GLY A 196 3.02 31.80 4.91
N GLU A 197 1.92 32.21 4.30
CA GLU A 197 0.55 31.98 4.79
C GLU A 197 -0.04 30.65 4.32
N ARG A 198 0.47 30.09 3.20
CA ARG A 198 0.05 28.80 2.64
C ARG A 198 -1.46 28.60 2.52
N LYS A 199 -2.18 29.64 2.12
CA LYS A 199 -3.62 29.61 1.90
C LYS A 199 -3.96 28.85 0.61
N PRO A 200 -5.12 28.16 0.55
CA PRO A 200 -5.62 27.58 -0.69
C PRO A 200 -5.66 28.64 -1.82
N VAL A 201 -5.22 28.28 -3.00
CA VAL A 201 -5.27 29.15 -4.18
C VAL A 201 -6.68 29.12 -4.76
N SER A 202 -7.25 30.26 -5.13
CA SER A 202 -8.50 30.29 -5.91
C SER A 202 -8.29 29.56 -7.25
N GLY A 203 -9.19 28.63 -7.59
CA GLY A 203 -9.03 27.72 -8.74
C GLY A 203 -8.07 26.55 -8.45
N ASN A 204 -8.05 26.06 -7.21
CA ASN A 204 -7.22 24.94 -6.75
C ASN A 204 -7.68 23.57 -7.27
N GLU A 205 -8.66 23.53 -8.15
CA GLU A 205 -9.17 22.30 -8.74
C GLU A 205 -8.05 21.53 -9.46
N LEU A 206 -7.91 20.26 -9.13
CA LEU A 206 -6.91 19.38 -9.71
C LEU A 206 -7.41 18.66 -10.98
N GLY A 207 -8.73 18.74 -11.25
CA GLY A 207 -9.35 18.03 -12.36
C GLY A 207 -9.05 16.54 -12.32
N ALA A 208 -8.66 15.96 -13.45
CA ALA A 208 -8.36 14.55 -13.56
C ALA A 208 -7.18 14.06 -12.68
N ASP A 209 -6.30 14.97 -12.23
CA ASP A 209 -5.17 14.60 -11.38
C ASP A 209 -5.60 14.24 -9.95
N GLU A 210 -6.77 14.67 -9.50
CA GLU A 210 -7.33 14.27 -8.20
C GLU A 210 -7.56 12.75 -8.11
N HIS A 211 -7.87 12.13 -9.23
CA HIS A 211 -8.17 10.72 -9.36
C HIS A 211 -6.95 9.84 -9.67
N ARG A 212 -5.74 10.42 -9.66
CA ARG A 212 -4.50 9.67 -9.88
C ARG A 212 -4.19 8.75 -8.71
N ARG A 213 -3.45 7.69 -9.02
CA ARG A 213 -2.99 6.72 -8.01
C ARG A 213 -2.19 7.41 -6.92
N SER A 214 -2.32 6.92 -5.70
CA SER A 214 -1.69 7.47 -4.49
C SER A 214 -0.16 7.57 -4.57
N ILE A 215 0.49 6.75 -5.39
CA ILE A 215 1.93 6.85 -5.65
C ILE A 215 2.38 8.19 -6.25
N TYR A 216 1.46 8.93 -6.86
CA TYR A 216 1.73 10.26 -7.44
C TYR A 216 1.43 11.42 -6.50
N ILE A 217 0.94 11.16 -5.30
CA ILE A 217 0.65 12.22 -4.32
C ILE A 217 1.97 12.74 -3.74
N GLN A 218 2.07 14.05 -3.60
CA GLN A 218 3.20 14.71 -2.97
C GLN A 218 3.36 14.26 -1.51
N VAL A 219 4.53 13.73 -1.16
CA VAL A 219 4.87 13.36 0.21
C VAL A 219 5.48 14.55 0.93
N ARG A 220 4.80 15.04 1.95
CA ARG A 220 5.31 16.06 2.88
C ARG A 220 5.43 15.45 4.27
N ARG A 221 6.62 15.48 4.86
CA ARG A 221 6.91 14.86 6.17
C ARG A 221 6.02 15.36 7.31
N SER A 222 5.73 16.66 7.32
CA SER A 222 4.93 17.31 8.37
C SER A 222 3.45 17.45 8.03
N ARG A 223 3.04 17.03 6.83
CA ARG A 223 1.68 17.21 6.30
C ARG A 223 1.30 16.01 5.41
N PRO A 224 1.21 14.81 5.96
CA PRO A 224 0.74 13.65 5.21
C PRO A 224 -0.74 13.83 4.85
N LEU A 225 -1.17 13.29 3.71
CA LEU A 225 -2.57 13.31 3.32
C LEU A 225 -3.42 12.56 4.37
N ALA A 226 -4.46 13.20 4.90
CA ALA A 226 -5.22 12.71 6.06
C ALA A 226 -5.76 11.28 5.88
N VAL A 227 -6.30 10.95 4.71
CA VAL A 227 -6.79 9.59 4.43
C VAL A 227 -5.67 8.54 4.49
N LEU A 228 -4.47 8.88 4.01
CA LEU A 228 -3.33 7.96 4.07
C LEU A 228 -2.77 7.84 5.48
N GLU A 229 -2.70 8.96 6.22
CA GLU A 229 -2.23 8.98 7.61
C GLU A 229 -3.13 8.15 8.53
N THR A 230 -4.44 8.27 8.38
CA THR A 230 -5.42 7.50 9.16
C THR A 230 -5.27 5.99 8.96
N PHE A 231 -4.83 5.54 7.78
CA PHE A 231 -4.59 4.14 7.45
C PHE A 231 -3.11 3.74 7.48
N ASP A 232 -2.31 4.35 8.36
CA ASP A 232 -0.92 3.97 8.65
C ASP A 232 0.04 4.13 7.45
N VAL A 233 0.00 5.27 6.75
CA VAL A 233 1.04 5.59 5.77
C VAL A 233 2.44 5.50 6.42
N PRO A 234 3.47 4.98 5.72
CA PRO A 234 4.78 4.83 6.33
C PRO A 234 5.39 6.17 6.74
N SER A 235 6.00 6.21 7.93
CA SER A 235 6.81 7.35 8.34
C SER A 235 8.01 7.52 7.40
N VAL A 236 8.35 8.76 7.06
CA VAL A 236 9.46 9.05 6.14
C VAL A 236 10.81 9.12 6.87
N ALA A 237 10.80 9.21 8.19
CA ALA A 237 12.01 9.29 9.02
C ALA A 237 11.79 8.61 10.39
N PRO A 238 12.60 7.65 10.77
CA PRO A 238 13.61 6.93 9.98
C PRO A 238 12.99 6.05 8.87
N ASN A 239 13.83 5.36 8.08
CA ASN A 239 13.34 4.45 7.05
C ASN A 239 12.37 3.42 7.63
N CYS A 240 11.18 3.32 7.05
CA CYS A 240 10.19 2.34 7.42
C CYS A 240 10.57 0.97 6.83
N THR A 241 10.95 0.02 7.69
CA THR A 241 11.23 -1.36 7.27
C THR A 241 9.99 -2.24 7.25
N ARG A 242 9.01 -1.90 8.10
CA ARG A 242 7.70 -2.53 8.19
C ARG A 242 6.66 -1.47 8.52
N ARG A 243 5.55 -1.47 7.81
CA ARG A 243 4.43 -0.57 8.12
C ARG A 243 3.74 -1.00 9.41
N SER A 244 3.16 -0.06 10.12
CA SER A 244 2.20 -0.33 11.16
C SER A 244 0.92 -0.89 10.52
N ASP A 245 0.20 -1.69 11.27
CA ASP A 245 -1.11 -2.21 10.90
C ASP A 245 -2.01 -2.05 12.12
N SER A 246 -2.57 -0.86 12.26
CA SER A 246 -3.44 -0.51 13.39
C SER A 246 -4.91 -0.76 13.02
N ASN A 247 -5.73 -1.02 14.05
CA ASN A 247 -7.19 -1.05 13.92
C ASN A 247 -7.75 -0.13 15.01
N VAL A 248 -8.07 1.10 14.62
CA VAL A 248 -8.44 2.18 15.53
C VAL A 248 -9.71 2.90 15.07
N ALA A 249 -10.47 3.44 16.03
CA ALA A 249 -11.73 4.12 15.76
C ALA A 249 -11.67 5.25 14.69
N PRO A 250 -10.61 6.06 14.58
CA PRO A 250 -10.51 7.07 13.52
C PRO A 250 -10.64 6.52 12.11
N GLN A 251 -10.24 5.26 11.84
CA GLN A 251 -10.38 4.63 10.54
C GLN A 251 -11.85 4.40 10.19
N ALA A 252 -12.63 3.86 11.12
CA ALA A 252 -14.06 3.68 10.95
C ALA A 252 -14.79 5.02 10.78
N LEU A 253 -14.42 6.02 11.59
CA LEU A 253 -15.00 7.37 11.50
C LEU A 253 -14.69 8.03 10.14
N LEU A 254 -13.50 7.86 9.59
CA LEU A 254 -13.16 8.35 8.26
C LEU A 254 -14.03 7.71 7.19
N LEU A 255 -14.23 6.39 7.24
CA LEU A 255 -15.08 5.67 6.27
C LEU A 255 -16.57 6.06 6.38
N MET A 256 -17.00 6.52 7.55
CA MET A 256 -18.38 6.92 7.77
C MET A 256 -18.66 8.39 7.47
N ASN A 257 -17.70 9.31 7.69
CA ASN A 257 -17.99 10.73 7.79
C ASN A 257 -17.06 11.63 6.96
N SER A 258 -16.10 11.08 6.18
CA SER A 258 -15.21 11.94 5.41
C SER A 258 -15.82 12.38 4.09
N GLU A 259 -15.60 13.63 3.72
CA GLU A 259 -15.97 14.17 2.40
C GLU A 259 -15.37 13.34 1.24
N PHE A 260 -14.20 12.73 1.46
CA PHE A 260 -13.59 11.83 0.49
C PHE A 260 -14.49 10.62 0.21
N ILE A 261 -14.96 9.93 1.25
CA ILE A 261 -15.82 8.75 1.08
C ILE A 261 -17.20 9.13 0.56
N GLU A 262 -17.79 10.21 1.07
CA GLU A 262 -19.07 10.74 0.59
C GLU A 262 -19.02 11.00 -0.92
N LYS A 263 -18.08 11.82 -1.38
CA LYS A 263 -17.86 12.14 -2.80
C LYS A 263 -17.74 10.88 -3.68
N TYR A 264 -16.88 9.94 -3.28
CA TYR A 264 -16.67 8.74 -4.10
C TYR A 264 -17.82 7.73 -4.00
N SER A 265 -18.62 7.78 -2.95
CA SER A 265 -19.87 7.00 -2.85
C SER A 265 -20.94 7.51 -3.82
N GLU A 266 -21.07 8.83 -3.95
CA GLU A 266 -21.95 9.45 -4.96
C GLU A 266 -21.52 9.11 -6.38
N LEU A 267 -20.23 9.28 -6.71
CA LEU A 267 -19.66 8.92 -8.01
C LEU A 267 -19.80 7.41 -8.32
N PHE A 268 -19.71 6.57 -7.28
CA PHE A 268 -19.94 5.14 -7.45
C PHE A 268 -21.41 4.84 -7.74
N ALA A 269 -22.34 5.50 -7.07
CA ALA A 269 -23.77 5.38 -7.35
C ALA A 269 -24.11 5.81 -8.80
N GLU A 270 -23.57 6.93 -9.27
CA GLU A 270 -23.71 7.37 -10.67
C GLU A 270 -23.13 6.34 -11.66
N HIS A 271 -21.98 5.78 -11.34
CA HIS A 271 -21.36 4.75 -12.15
C HIS A 271 -22.22 3.48 -12.23
N ILE A 272 -22.84 3.07 -11.11
CA ILE A 272 -23.75 1.93 -11.04
C ILE A 272 -25.00 2.17 -11.87
N GLN A 273 -25.63 3.35 -11.76
CA GLN A 273 -26.81 3.72 -12.56
C GLN A 273 -26.54 3.65 -14.06
N THR A 274 -25.31 3.98 -14.48
CA THR A 274 -24.92 3.97 -15.89
C THR A 274 -24.55 2.58 -16.40
N HIS A 275 -23.95 1.72 -15.56
CA HIS A 275 -23.33 0.47 -15.99
C HIS A 275 -23.88 -0.79 -15.32
N GLY A 276 -24.66 -0.64 -14.24
CA GLY A 276 -25.12 -1.75 -13.39
C GLY A 276 -26.36 -2.48 -13.88
N GLY A 277 -26.94 -2.07 -15.02
CA GLY A 277 -28.16 -2.66 -15.56
C GLY A 277 -29.41 -1.82 -15.29
N GLU A 278 -30.57 -2.33 -15.75
CA GLU A 278 -31.82 -1.59 -15.73
C GLU A 278 -32.61 -1.75 -14.42
N THR A 279 -32.40 -2.87 -13.69
CA THR A 279 -33.13 -3.13 -12.44
C THR A 279 -32.22 -2.90 -11.22
N ILE A 280 -32.84 -2.59 -10.09
CA ILE A 280 -32.11 -2.34 -8.83
C ILE A 280 -31.35 -3.58 -8.36
N GLU A 281 -31.87 -4.78 -8.63
CA GLU A 281 -31.21 -6.04 -8.30
C GLU A 281 -29.92 -6.22 -9.12
N GLN A 282 -29.95 -5.85 -10.41
CA GLN A 282 -28.78 -5.86 -11.27
C GLN A 282 -27.73 -4.85 -10.77
N GLN A 283 -28.18 -3.66 -10.40
CA GLN A 283 -27.34 -2.60 -9.86
C GLN A 283 -26.66 -3.01 -8.54
N ILE A 284 -27.40 -3.62 -7.62
CA ILE A 284 -26.86 -4.16 -6.37
C ILE A 284 -25.81 -5.24 -6.64
N GLY A 285 -26.13 -6.20 -7.52
CA GLY A 285 -25.21 -7.28 -7.90
C GLY A 285 -23.93 -6.75 -8.52
N TYR A 286 -24.04 -5.78 -9.42
CA TYR A 286 -22.91 -5.10 -10.05
C TYR A 286 -22.06 -4.34 -9.04
N ALA A 287 -22.67 -3.58 -8.13
CA ALA A 287 -21.97 -2.84 -7.08
C ALA A 287 -21.17 -3.78 -6.17
N TRP A 288 -21.79 -4.86 -5.74
CA TRP A 288 -21.15 -5.88 -4.91
C TRP A 288 -19.95 -6.51 -5.60
N GLN A 289 -20.15 -6.99 -6.83
CA GLN A 289 -19.08 -7.61 -7.60
C GLN A 289 -17.92 -6.64 -7.87
N ARG A 290 -18.24 -5.37 -8.12
CA ARG A 290 -17.23 -4.34 -8.36
C ARG A 290 -16.46 -3.98 -7.11
N ALA A 291 -17.13 -3.91 -5.96
CA ALA A 291 -16.49 -3.59 -4.68
C ALA A 291 -15.60 -4.75 -4.15
N TYR A 292 -16.08 -5.98 -4.29
CA TYR A 292 -15.48 -7.15 -3.62
C TYR A 292 -14.86 -8.18 -4.56
N GLY A 293 -15.02 -8.03 -5.88
CA GLY A 293 -14.50 -8.97 -6.87
C GLY A 293 -15.19 -10.34 -6.89
N GLN A 294 -16.32 -10.49 -6.17
CA GLN A 294 -17.05 -11.74 -6.00
C GLN A 294 -18.53 -11.52 -6.29
N PRO A 295 -19.26 -12.52 -6.78
CA PRO A 295 -20.70 -12.43 -6.93
C PRO A 295 -21.39 -12.24 -5.58
N LEU A 296 -22.55 -11.57 -5.59
CA LEU A 296 -23.37 -11.43 -4.39
C LEU A 296 -23.78 -12.81 -3.88
N PRO A 297 -23.54 -13.15 -2.60
CA PRO A 297 -23.94 -14.43 -2.04
C PRO A 297 -25.47 -14.61 -2.01
N ASP A 298 -25.94 -15.85 -2.14
CA ASP A 298 -27.35 -16.20 -2.03
C ASP A 298 -27.94 -15.73 -0.69
N GLY A 299 -29.13 -15.15 -0.75
CA GLY A 299 -29.87 -14.66 0.42
C GLY A 299 -29.64 -13.19 0.78
N TYR A 300 -28.55 -12.57 0.40
CA TYR A 300 -28.25 -11.16 0.73
C TYR A 300 -29.12 -10.15 -0.03
N MET A 301 -29.60 -10.51 -1.22
CA MET A 301 -30.37 -9.58 -2.09
C MET A 301 -31.58 -8.97 -1.36
N THR A 302 -32.34 -9.80 -0.64
CA THR A 302 -33.55 -9.33 0.10
C THR A 302 -33.18 -8.32 1.19
N GLU A 303 -32.09 -8.54 1.92
CA GLU A 303 -31.63 -7.64 2.98
C GLU A 303 -31.18 -6.29 2.40
N LEU A 304 -30.46 -6.32 1.27
CA LEU A 304 -29.97 -5.10 0.61
C LEU A 304 -31.12 -4.28 -0.01
N LEU A 305 -32.12 -4.93 -0.59
CA LEU A 305 -33.34 -4.26 -1.07
C LEU A 305 -34.12 -3.62 0.09
N ASN A 306 -34.23 -4.32 1.22
CA ASN A 306 -34.86 -3.76 2.41
C ASN A 306 -34.06 -2.54 2.95
N PHE A 307 -32.74 -2.62 2.98
CA PHE A 307 -31.90 -1.48 3.35
C PHE A 307 -32.19 -0.26 2.48
N LEU A 308 -32.17 -0.40 1.16
CA LEU A 308 -32.45 0.70 0.25
C LEU A 308 -33.84 1.28 0.45
N THR A 309 -34.86 0.42 0.68
CA THR A 309 -36.24 0.84 0.92
C THR A 309 -36.33 1.67 2.21
N LEU A 310 -35.71 1.21 3.30
CA LEU A 310 -35.71 1.93 4.58
C LEU A 310 -35.01 3.28 4.48
N GLN A 311 -33.87 3.33 3.79
CA GLN A 311 -33.13 4.60 3.59
C GLN A 311 -33.96 5.61 2.80
N LYS A 312 -34.66 5.19 1.74
CA LYS A 312 -35.54 6.05 0.97
C LYS A 312 -36.73 6.60 1.81
N GLU A 313 -37.32 5.76 2.65
CA GLU A 313 -38.39 6.17 3.56
C GLU A 313 -37.89 7.19 4.60
N GLU A 314 -36.74 6.97 5.19
CA GLU A 314 -36.13 7.86 6.17
C GLU A 314 -35.77 9.22 5.56
N LEU A 315 -35.15 9.23 4.38
CA LEU A 315 -34.86 10.46 3.63
C LEU A 315 -36.11 11.30 3.37
N LYS A 316 -37.19 10.68 2.95
CA LYS A 316 -38.49 11.36 2.70
C LYS A 316 -39.18 11.82 3.97
N GLN A 317 -38.97 11.14 5.10
CA GLN A 317 -39.47 11.60 6.40
C GLN A 317 -38.71 12.83 6.88
N THR A 318 -37.40 12.87 6.62
CA THR A 318 -36.53 13.98 7.03
C THR A 318 -36.71 15.19 6.14
N ASP A 319 -36.88 14.99 4.83
CA ASP A 319 -37.15 16.05 3.86
C ASP A 319 -38.34 15.64 2.94
N SER A 320 -39.52 16.07 3.31
CA SER A 320 -40.76 15.80 2.55
C SER A 320 -40.80 16.47 1.17
N SER A 321 -39.91 17.41 0.90
CA SER A 321 -39.78 18.09 -0.40
C SER A 321 -38.85 17.35 -1.38
N MET A 322 -38.12 16.34 -0.91
CA MET A 322 -37.18 15.55 -1.72
C MET A 322 -37.95 14.76 -2.82
N SER A 323 -37.50 14.90 -4.06
CA SER A 323 -38.07 14.13 -5.17
C SER A 323 -37.76 12.63 -5.01
N GLN A 324 -38.58 11.79 -5.67
CA GLN A 324 -38.32 10.34 -5.65
C GLN A 324 -36.95 10.00 -6.23
N GLU A 325 -36.59 10.64 -7.33
CA GLU A 325 -35.29 10.43 -8.01
C GLU A 325 -34.10 10.81 -7.11
N ALA A 326 -34.19 11.95 -6.41
CA ALA A 326 -33.17 12.36 -5.46
C ALA A 326 -33.05 11.38 -4.28
N ALA A 327 -34.15 10.89 -3.73
CA ALA A 327 -34.17 9.90 -2.67
C ALA A 327 -33.58 8.55 -3.14
N ASP A 328 -33.88 8.13 -4.37
CA ASP A 328 -33.31 6.91 -4.95
C ASP A 328 -31.82 7.02 -5.15
N GLN A 329 -31.31 8.15 -5.65
CA GLN A 329 -29.88 8.41 -5.85
C GLN A 329 -29.13 8.49 -4.52
N THR A 330 -29.66 9.22 -3.54
CA THR A 330 -29.03 9.34 -2.23
C THR A 330 -29.00 8.00 -1.50
N ALA A 331 -30.08 7.22 -1.52
CA ALA A 331 -30.11 5.90 -0.92
C ALA A 331 -29.09 4.94 -1.58
N LEU A 332 -28.92 5.03 -2.90
CA LEU A 332 -27.91 4.25 -3.60
C LEU A 332 -26.48 4.70 -3.22
N ALA A 333 -26.24 5.99 -3.04
CA ALA A 333 -24.96 6.52 -2.55
C ALA A 333 -24.67 6.03 -1.12
N MET A 334 -25.65 6.02 -0.23
CA MET A 334 -25.53 5.47 1.12
C MET A 334 -25.22 3.96 1.11
N PHE A 335 -25.81 3.21 0.18
CA PHE A 335 -25.46 1.81 -0.04
C PHE A 335 -24.02 1.65 -0.51
N CYS A 336 -23.57 2.47 -1.45
CA CYS A 336 -22.17 2.47 -1.90
C CYS A 336 -21.22 2.80 -0.73
N GLN A 337 -21.57 3.76 0.09
CA GLN A 337 -20.80 4.10 1.29
C GLN A 337 -20.69 2.91 2.26
N ALA A 338 -21.79 2.20 2.48
CA ALA A 338 -21.78 0.99 3.30
C ALA A 338 -20.86 -0.09 2.74
N LEU A 339 -20.84 -0.29 1.40
CA LEU A 339 -19.92 -1.22 0.75
C LEU A 339 -18.45 -0.80 0.96
N LEU A 340 -18.12 0.48 0.76
CA LEU A 340 -16.76 1.01 0.93
C LEU A 340 -16.29 0.99 2.39
N GLY A 341 -17.22 1.12 3.33
CA GLY A 341 -16.96 1.08 4.78
C GLY A 341 -16.88 -0.32 5.38
N ALA A 342 -17.23 -1.36 4.64
CA ALA A 342 -17.23 -2.73 5.14
C ALA A 342 -15.82 -3.32 5.26
N ASN A 343 -15.62 -4.20 6.24
CA ASN A 343 -14.35 -4.93 6.38
C ASN A 343 -13.98 -5.70 5.11
N GLN A 344 -14.96 -6.24 4.40
CA GLN A 344 -14.74 -6.97 3.15
C GLN A 344 -14.10 -6.11 2.05
N PHE A 345 -14.23 -4.78 2.12
CA PHE A 345 -13.59 -3.86 1.18
C PHE A 345 -12.14 -3.55 1.55
N ILE A 346 -11.85 -3.44 2.84
CA ILE A 346 -10.52 -3.01 3.32
C ILE A 346 -9.60 -4.16 3.73
N TYR A 347 -10.10 -5.39 3.81
CA TYR A 347 -9.31 -6.59 4.07
C TYR A 347 -9.35 -7.52 2.86
N VAL A 348 -8.22 -8.17 2.60
CA VAL A 348 -8.10 -9.28 1.63
C VAL A 348 -7.84 -10.58 2.34
N ASP A 349 -8.47 -11.62 1.84
CA ASP A 349 -8.36 -12.99 2.31
C ASP A 349 -8.01 -13.96 1.15
#